data_c7dfd8a2b4f5868a9546c33128096686
#
_entry.id   c7dfd8a2b4f5868a9546c33128096686
#
_cell.length_a   1.000
_cell.length_b   1.000
_cell.length_c   1.000
_cell.angle_alpha   90.00
_cell.angle_beta   90.00
_cell.angle_gamma   90.00
#
_symmetry.space_group_name_H-M   'P 1'
#
loop_
_entity.id
_entity.type
_entity.pdbx_description
1 polymer ?
#
loop_
_entity_poly.entity_id
_entity_poly.type
_entity_poly.pdbx_seq_one_letter_code
_entity_poly.pdbx_strand_id
1 'polypeptide(L)'
;STMPQTLNATITISDGTQEEKVAVTAVKGSVTAGTVIPEGMYVYYKFDNDFNDATENAVHGFGSNSPTFVEGVAADSKAVKLNRTNNSSFVVPKPIIDSRDMTISFWGKDFGDGNIFYMVSSHQNSPMFTFSMKNGALKFVVTLYNNGYQYAKTGTFMHPTLTDGKWHHVALTSDFNKTTYATITTNLYVDGQLVDVVTEDANPFSEAETSGNSYGSGTKFIMGGSVKLSNSNTLNGTNMAVDNFCVYDTRHLSASEIKSIYDAKQ
;
A
#
# COMPACT_ATOMS: atom_id res chain seq x y z
N SER A 1 3.44 -14.90 -34.71
CA SER A 1 3.36 -16.26 -34.12
C SER A 1 4.76 -16.73 -33.84
N THR A 2 5.23 -16.55 -32.60
CA THR A 2 6.51 -17.08 -32.12
C THR A 2 6.29 -18.52 -31.67
N MET A 3 7.00 -19.47 -32.32
CA MET A 3 6.98 -20.87 -31.90
C MET A 3 7.48 -21.02 -30.44
N PRO A 4 6.91 -21.96 -29.67
CA PRO A 4 7.41 -22.23 -28.33
C PRO A 4 8.86 -22.73 -28.41
N GLN A 5 9.76 -22.12 -27.65
CA GLN A 5 11.13 -22.60 -27.49
C GLN A 5 11.14 -23.73 -26.47
N THR A 6 11.50 -24.92 -26.89
CA THR A 6 11.71 -26.06 -26.00
C THR A 6 13.19 -26.11 -25.61
N LEU A 7 13.45 -26.10 -24.32
CA LEU A 7 14.78 -26.32 -23.75
C LEU A 7 14.84 -27.72 -23.17
N ASN A 8 15.75 -28.53 -23.64
CA ASN A 8 16.04 -29.84 -23.09
C ASN A 8 17.33 -29.78 -22.28
N ALA A 9 17.29 -30.24 -21.06
CA ALA A 9 18.44 -30.38 -20.19
C ALA A 9 18.48 -31.77 -19.59
N THR A 10 19.68 -32.27 -19.30
CA THR A 10 19.87 -33.52 -18.57
C THR A 10 20.51 -33.19 -17.25
N ILE A 11 19.87 -33.58 -16.16
CA ILE A 11 20.44 -33.48 -14.81
C ILE A 11 21.06 -34.84 -14.50
N THR A 12 22.36 -34.86 -14.21
CA THR A 12 23.04 -36.04 -13.72
C THR A 12 23.16 -35.96 -12.21
N ILE A 13 22.64 -36.94 -11.54
CA ILE A 13 22.74 -37.11 -10.09
C ILE A 13 23.73 -38.24 -9.83
N SER A 14 24.77 -38.01 -9.06
CA SER A 14 25.79 -39.01 -8.73
C SER A 14 26.07 -39.00 -7.22
N ASP A 15 26.15 -40.19 -6.64
CA ASP A 15 26.61 -40.40 -5.26
C ASP A 15 28.11 -40.75 -5.17
N GLY A 16 28.80 -40.66 -6.31
CA GLY A 16 30.22 -41.00 -6.43
C GLY A 16 30.48 -42.46 -6.85
N THR A 17 29.45 -43.29 -6.85
CA THR A 17 29.52 -44.73 -7.25
C THR A 17 28.49 -45.07 -8.33
N GLN A 18 27.38 -44.37 -8.37
CA GLN A 18 26.32 -44.53 -9.38
C GLN A 18 25.91 -43.17 -9.93
N GLU A 19 25.56 -43.18 -11.19
CA GLU A 19 25.03 -41.99 -11.91
C GLU A 19 23.63 -42.29 -12.43
N GLU A 20 22.70 -41.40 -12.17
CA GLU A 20 21.37 -41.40 -12.77
C GLU A 20 21.16 -40.13 -13.59
N LYS A 21 20.63 -40.30 -14.81
CA LYS A 21 20.39 -39.18 -15.73
C LYS A 21 18.89 -38.96 -15.89
N VAL A 22 18.44 -37.79 -15.44
CA VAL A 22 17.06 -37.35 -15.58
C VAL A 22 16.96 -36.33 -16.71
N ALA A 23 16.22 -36.69 -17.77
CA ALA A 23 15.92 -35.73 -18.84
C ALA A 23 14.85 -34.74 -18.37
N VAL A 24 15.14 -33.47 -18.42
CA VAL A 24 14.20 -32.40 -18.10
C VAL A 24 13.90 -31.60 -19.36
N THR A 25 12.64 -31.57 -19.72
CA THR A 25 12.16 -30.77 -20.87
C THR A 25 11.39 -29.56 -20.33
N ALA A 26 11.95 -28.37 -20.53
CA ALA A 26 11.25 -27.12 -20.27
C ALA A 26 10.71 -26.59 -21.62
N VAL A 27 9.41 -26.52 -21.75
CA VAL A 27 8.76 -25.83 -22.87
C VAL A 27 8.54 -24.39 -22.41
N LYS A 28 9.18 -23.43 -23.09
CA LYS A 28 8.76 -22.05 -22.96
C LYS A 28 7.39 -21.91 -23.65
N GLY A 29 6.35 -22.37 -22.97
CA GLY A 29 5.03 -21.85 -23.22
C GLY A 29 5.06 -20.37 -22.85
N SER A 30 4.22 -19.54 -23.46
CA SER A 30 3.82 -18.34 -22.77
C SER A 30 3.16 -18.84 -21.48
N VAL A 31 3.93 -18.88 -20.44
CA VAL A 31 3.35 -18.78 -19.12
C VAL A 31 2.70 -17.41 -19.20
N THR A 32 1.39 -17.36 -19.40
CA THR A 32 0.58 -16.39 -18.71
C THR A 32 0.95 -16.73 -17.28
N ALA A 33 1.95 -16.06 -16.74
CA ALA A 33 2.26 -16.15 -15.33
C ALA A 33 0.94 -15.83 -14.70
N GLY A 34 0.31 -16.81 -14.09
CA GLY A 34 -0.86 -16.56 -13.27
C GLY A 34 -0.33 -15.50 -12.33
N THR A 35 -0.98 -14.34 -12.33
CA THR A 35 -0.46 -13.16 -11.67
C THR A 35 -0.33 -13.55 -10.21
N VAL A 36 0.90 -13.83 -9.78
CA VAL A 36 1.15 -14.32 -8.42
C VAL A 36 1.10 -13.11 -7.53
N ILE A 37 0.05 -13.03 -6.73
CA ILE A 37 -0.05 -12.00 -5.70
C ILE A 37 1.04 -12.28 -4.66
N PRO A 38 1.88 -11.28 -4.32
CA PRO A 38 2.90 -11.46 -3.31
C PRO A 38 2.30 -11.90 -1.98
N GLU A 39 2.93 -12.88 -1.34
CA GLU A 39 2.52 -13.33 -0.02
C GLU A 39 2.85 -12.31 1.06
N GLY A 40 2.19 -12.42 2.23
CA GLY A 40 2.48 -11.61 3.40
C GLY A 40 1.69 -10.32 3.51
N MET A 41 0.53 -10.22 2.84
CA MET A 41 -0.40 -9.13 3.11
C MET A 41 -0.83 -9.15 4.58
N TYR A 42 -0.73 -7.98 5.22
CA TYR A 42 -1.26 -7.80 6.57
C TYR A 42 -2.76 -7.56 6.56
N VAL A 43 -3.25 -6.73 5.63
CA VAL A 43 -4.68 -6.51 5.37
C VAL A 43 -4.97 -6.41 3.89
N TYR A 44 -6.17 -6.83 3.49
CA TYR A 44 -6.68 -6.71 2.13
C TYR A 44 -8.18 -6.43 2.13
N TYR A 45 -8.57 -5.23 1.73
CA TYR A 45 -9.98 -4.81 1.60
C TYR A 45 -10.34 -4.73 0.13
N LYS A 46 -11.20 -5.66 -0.31
CA LYS A 46 -11.71 -5.72 -1.69
C LYS A 46 -12.79 -4.69 -1.95
N PHE A 47 -13.51 -4.27 -0.91
CA PHE A 47 -14.67 -3.39 -1.01
C PHE A 47 -15.82 -3.93 -1.88
N ASP A 48 -15.93 -5.24 -2.03
CA ASP A 48 -17.02 -5.91 -2.74
C ASP A 48 -18.32 -5.93 -1.92
N ASN A 49 -18.91 -4.74 -1.71
CA ASN A 49 -20.08 -4.45 -0.89
C ASN A 49 -19.89 -4.66 0.61
N ASP A 50 -18.67 -4.79 1.10
CA ASP A 50 -18.37 -4.88 2.53
C ASP A 50 -17.03 -4.17 2.87
N PHE A 51 -16.67 -4.22 4.15
CA PHE A 51 -15.45 -3.64 4.71
C PHE A 51 -14.59 -4.70 5.40
N ASN A 52 -14.76 -5.96 5.02
CA ASN A 52 -14.04 -7.05 5.63
C ASN A 52 -12.62 -7.13 5.08
N ASP A 53 -11.69 -7.41 5.98
CA ASP A 53 -10.36 -7.86 5.62
C ASP A 53 -10.44 -9.29 5.08
N ALA A 54 -9.93 -9.49 3.89
CA ALA A 54 -9.92 -10.77 3.20
C ALA A 54 -8.72 -11.65 3.60
N THR A 55 -7.80 -11.16 4.45
CA THR A 55 -6.69 -11.94 4.98
C THR A 55 -7.10 -12.75 6.22
N GLU A 56 -6.26 -13.69 6.61
CA GLU A 56 -6.44 -14.47 7.84
C GLU A 56 -6.33 -13.64 9.13
N ASN A 57 -5.77 -12.41 9.04
CA ASN A 57 -5.63 -11.52 10.19
C ASN A 57 -6.98 -10.95 10.68
N ALA A 58 -8.00 -10.99 9.83
CA ALA A 58 -9.38 -10.58 10.14
C ALA A 58 -9.47 -9.19 10.79
N VAL A 59 -8.70 -8.23 10.28
CA VAL A 59 -8.66 -6.84 10.73
C VAL A 59 -9.80 -6.06 10.06
N HIS A 60 -11.03 -6.39 10.38
CA HIS A 60 -12.20 -5.79 9.73
C HIS A 60 -12.32 -4.29 10.04
N GLY A 61 -12.77 -3.55 9.03
CA GLY A 61 -13.15 -2.15 9.16
C GLY A 61 -14.66 -1.94 9.12
N PHE A 62 -15.06 -0.70 9.03
CA PHE A 62 -16.47 -0.32 8.88
C PHE A 62 -16.61 1.00 8.13
N GLY A 63 -17.75 1.19 7.48
CA GLY A 63 -18.11 2.45 6.86
C GLY A 63 -18.65 3.45 7.89
N SER A 64 -18.19 4.68 7.85
CA SER A 64 -18.72 5.78 8.66
C SER A 64 -19.32 6.85 7.76
N ASN A 65 -20.45 7.42 8.17
CA ASN A 65 -21.23 8.40 7.40
C ASN A 65 -21.61 7.90 5.99
N SER A 66 -22.01 6.62 5.91
CA SER A 66 -22.62 5.98 4.75
C SER A 66 -21.79 6.12 3.46
N PRO A 67 -20.55 5.61 3.39
CA PRO A 67 -19.91 5.44 2.11
C PRO A 67 -20.74 4.51 1.23
N THR A 68 -20.68 4.70 -0.08
CA THR A 68 -21.45 3.90 -1.04
C THR A 68 -20.51 2.98 -1.81
N PHE A 69 -21.08 1.94 -2.43
CA PHE A 69 -20.32 1.08 -3.34
C PHE A 69 -20.68 1.41 -4.79
N VAL A 70 -19.66 1.43 -5.64
CA VAL A 70 -19.75 1.68 -7.08
C VAL A 70 -19.06 0.57 -7.86
N GLU A 71 -19.11 0.59 -9.19
CA GLU A 71 -18.38 -0.37 -10.02
C GLU A 71 -16.86 -0.26 -9.77
N GLY A 72 -16.22 -1.41 -9.55
CA GLY A 72 -14.81 -1.52 -9.26
C GLY A 72 -13.91 -1.50 -10.49
N VAL A 73 -12.63 -1.79 -10.29
CA VAL A 73 -11.61 -1.79 -11.35
C VAL A 73 -11.71 -3.04 -12.24
N ALA A 74 -12.11 -4.17 -11.69
CA ALA A 74 -12.35 -5.40 -12.45
C ALA A 74 -13.83 -5.50 -12.83
N ALA A 75 -14.14 -6.29 -13.87
CA ALA A 75 -15.50 -6.64 -14.18
C ALA A 75 -16.12 -7.37 -12.96
N ASP A 76 -17.35 -7.01 -12.62
CA ASP A 76 -18.11 -7.61 -11.52
C ASP A 76 -17.57 -7.33 -10.10
N SER A 77 -16.49 -6.53 -9.95
CA SER A 77 -16.03 -6.04 -8.64
C SER A 77 -16.74 -4.76 -8.23
N LYS A 78 -16.66 -4.44 -6.94
CA LYS A 78 -17.13 -3.16 -6.38
C LYS A 78 -15.96 -2.40 -5.76
N ALA A 79 -16.18 -1.12 -5.57
CA ALA A 79 -15.25 -0.19 -4.95
C ALA A 79 -16.00 0.68 -3.95
N VAL A 80 -15.35 1.09 -2.88
CA VAL A 80 -15.93 2.08 -1.97
C VAL A 80 -15.82 3.48 -2.56
N LYS A 81 -16.94 4.21 -2.64
CA LYS A 81 -16.97 5.63 -2.99
C LYS A 81 -17.01 6.48 -1.72
N LEU A 82 -15.96 7.25 -1.55
CA LEU A 82 -15.80 8.20 -0.47
C LEU A 82 -16.24 9.58 -0.93
N ASN A 83 -16.93 10.31 -0.06
CA ASN A 83 -17.48 11.62 -0.38
C ASN A 83 -17.19 12.59 0.77
N ARG A 84 -16.39 13.61 0.49
CA ARG A 84 -16.03 14.64 1.44
C ARG A 84 -17.24 15.44 1.95
N THR A 85 -18.26 15.66 1.10
CA THR A 85 -19.42 16.51 1.45
C THR A 85 -20.24 15.92 2.58
N ASN A 86 -20.46 14.60 2.59
CA ASN A 86 -21.15 13.92 3.67
C ASN A 86 -20.19 13.32 4.71
N ASN A 87 -18.89 13.57 4.54
CA ASN A 87 -17.84 13.09 5.44
C ASN A 87 -17.74 11.57 5.51
N SER A 88 -18.09 10.86 4.42
CA SER A 88 -18.03 9.41 4.40
C SER A 88 -16.60 8.89 4.44
N SER A 89 -16.39 7.82 5.19
CA SER A 89 -15.07 7.22 5.38
C SER A 89 -15.15 5.71 5.60
N PHE A 90 -14.05 5.05 5.29
CA PHE A 90 -13.74 3.72 5.75
C PHE A 90 -12.80 3.82 6.97
N VAL A 91 -13.09 3.08 8.03
CA VAL A 91 -12.37 3.16 9.31
C VAL A 91 -11.96 1.77 9.76
N VAL A 92 -10.69 1.64 10.12
CA VAL A 92 -10.17 0.47 10.87
C VAL A 92 -9.84 0.94 12.29
N PRO A 93 -10.42 0.30 13.33
CA PRO A 93 -10.30 0.78 14.71
C PRO A 93 -8.94 0.43 15.37
N LYS A 94 -7.92 0.19 14.57
CA LYS A 94 -6.53 -0.02 14.99
C LYS A 94 -5.55 0.43 13.90
N PRO A 95 -4.26 0.59 14.20
CA PRO A 95 -3.25 0.85 13.18
C PRO A 95 -3.12 -0.38 12.25
N ILE A 96 -2.92 -0.12 10.97
CA ILE A 96 -2.62 -1.16 9.95
C ILE A 96 -1.28 -0.90 9.26
N ILE A 97 -0.58 0.13 9.66
CA ILE A 97 0.77 0.48 9.23
C ILE A 97 1.55 0.72 10.51
N ASP A 98 2.40 -0.20 10.88
CA ASP A 98 3.17 -0.18 12.13
C ASP A 98 4.68 -0.21 11.87
N SER A 99 5.08 -0.57 10.68
CA SER A 99 6.48 -0.63 10.24
C SER A 99 6.81 0.49 9.27
N ARG A 100 8.09 0.85 9.22
CA ARG A 100 8.66 1.72 8.19
C ARG A 100 9.12 0.95 6.96
N ASP A 101 9.24 -0.36 7.07
CA ASP A 101 9.48 -1.29 5.99
C ASP A 101 8.13 -1.84 5.56
N MET A 102 7.50 -1.18 4.60
CA MET A 102 6.09 -1.44 4.27
C MET A 102 5.78 -1.26 2.80
N THR A 103 4.64 -1.79 2.40
CA THR A 103 3.99 -1.46 1.12
C THR A 103 2.52 -1.16 1.35
N ILE A 104 2.03 -0.12 0.71
CA ILE A 104 0.62 0.19 0.59
C ILE A 104 0.29 0.17 -0.89
N SER A 105 -0.80 -0.47 -1.27
CA SER A 105 -1.24 -0.58 -2.66
C SER A 105 -2.75 -0.48 -2.74
N PHE A 106 -3.27 0.24 -3.74
CA PHE A 106 -4.70 0.37 -4.00
C PHE A 106 -4.99 0.83 -5.43
N TRP A 107 -6.20 0.61 -5.87
CA TRP A 107 -6.76 1.25 -7.06
C TRP A 107 -7.58 2.46 -6.65
N GLY A 108 -7.39 3.58 -7.34
CA GLY A 108 -8.11 4.81 -7.10
C GLY A 108 -8.68 5.39 -8.39
N LYS A 109 -9.84 6.05 -8.26
CA LYS A 109 -10.50 6.76 -9.36
C LYS A 109 -11.08 8.08 -8.85
N ASP A 110 -11.11 9.10 -9.70
CA ASP A 110 -11.61 10.43 -9.37
C ASP A 110 -10.83 11.07 -8.19
N PHE A 111 -9.52 11.03 -8.23
CA PHE A 111 -8.67 11.60 -7.19
C PHE A 111 -8.93 13.10 -7.03
N GLY A 112 -9.60 13.45 -5.94
CA GLY A 112 -9.82 14.84 -5.54
C GLY A 112 -8.83 15.31 -4.50
N ASP A 113 -8.69 16.63 -4.36
CA ASP A 113 -7.86 17.22 -3.30
C ASP A 113 -8.34 16.80 -1.90
N GLY A 114 -7.42 16.43 -1.05
CA GLY A 114 -7.67 16.04 0.34
C GLY A 114 -6.86 14.82 0.77
N ASN A 115 -7.10 14.38 2.00
CA ASN A 115 -6.45 13.18 2.52
C ASN A 115 -7.14 11.93 1.97
N ILE A 116 -6.36 11.08 1.33
CA ILE A 116 -6.80 9.77 0.84
C ILE A 116 -6.96 8.86 2.04
N PHE A 117 -5.91 8.73 2.85
CA PHE A 117 -5.96 8.05 4.14
C PHE A 117 -4.98 8.66 5.15
N TYR A 118 -5.22 8.37 6.41
CA TYR A 118 -4.38 8.83 7.51
C TYR A 118 -4.54 7.93 8.74
N MET A 119 -3.54 7.93 9.60
CA MET A 119 -3.62 7.35 10.93
C MET A 119 -3.59 8.44 12.00
N VAL A 120 -4.50 8.35 12.96
CA VAL A 120 -4.63 9.31 14.06
C VAL A 120 -4.72 8.57 15.38
N SER A 121 -3.96 9.06 16.37
CA SER A 121 -4.11 8.65 17.75
C SER A 121 -5.06 9.59 18.50
N SER A 122 -5.80 9.07 19.46
CA SER A 122 -6.68 9.87 20.33
C SER A 122 -5.90 10.84 21.23
N HIS A 123 -4.60 10.63 21.44
CA HIS A 123 -3.76 11.38 22.34
C HIS A 123 -2.83 12.38 21.63
N GLN A 124 -2.84 12.44 20.32
CA GLN A 124 -1.89 13.23 19.56
C GLN A 124 -2.56 14.34 18.75
N ASN A 125 -1.89 15.49 18.70
CA ASN A 125 -2.34 16.68 17.99
C ASN A 125 -2.03 16.62 16.49
N SER A 126 -1.35 15.60 16.03
CA SER A 126 -0.94 15.43 14.64
C SER A 126 -1.18 14.00 14.16
N PRO A 127 -1.53 13.80 12.88
CA PRO A 127 -1.60 12.47 12.31
C PRO A 127 -0.21 11.84 12.28
N MET A 128 -0.15 10.54 12.49
CA MET A 128 1.11 9.78 12.47
C MET A 128 1.54 9.44 11.05
N PHE A 129 0.58 9.26 10.18
CA PHE A 129 0.77 9.00 8.76
C PHE A 129 -0.36 9.67 7.98
N THR A 130 -0.03 10.37 6.91
CA THR A 130 -1.02 10.89 5.96
C THR A 130 -0.58 10.63 4.53
N PHE A 131 -1.52 10.26 3.69
CA PHE A 131 -1.37 10.20 2.26
C PHE A 131 -2.48 11.04 1.62
N SER A 132 -2.11 12.03 0.85
CA SER A 132 -3.03 13.05 0.36
C SER A 132 -2.76 13.42 -1.08
N MET A 133 -3.78 13.94 -1.75
CA MET A 133 -3.70 14.58 -3.05
C MET A 133 -3.87 16.09 -2.89
N LYS A 134 -3.06 16.87 -3.58
CA LYS A 134 -3.23 18.32 -3.69
C LYS A 134 -2.70 18.82 -5.03
N ASN A 135 -3.56 19.47 -5.79
CA ASN A 135 -3.24 20.05 -7.11
C ASN A 135 -2.54 19.04 -8.05
N GLY A 136 -2.99 17.78 -8.09
CA GLY A 136 -2.40 16.72 -8.91
C GLY A 136 -1.11 16.10 -8.35
N ALA A 137 -0.66 16.52 -7.17
CA ALA A 137 0.47 15.93 -6.49
C ALA A 137 0.02 15.01 -5.36
N LEU A 138 0.55 13.79 -5.33
CA LEU A 138 0.48 12.92 -4.16
C LEU A 138 1.50 13.37 -3.13
N LYS A 139 1.08 13.45 -1.89
CA LYS A 139 1.93 13.80 -0.77
C LYS A 139 1.76 12.78 0.34
N PHE A 140 2.88 12.28 0.83
CA PHE A 140 2.87 11.47 2.03
C PHE A 140 3.64 12.17 3.15
N VAL A 141 3.17 12.00 4.38
CA VAL A 141 3.83 12.51 5.59
C VAL A 141 3.82 11.42 6.63
N VAL A 142 4.98 11.05 7.12
CA VAL A 142 5.13 10.23 8.32
C VAL A 142 5.55 11.15 9.46
N THR A 143 4.77 11.17 10.53
CA THR A 143 5.12 11.89 11.74
C THR A 143 5.61 10.91 12.78
N LEU A 144 6.80 11.10 13.24
CA LEU A 144 7.49 10.26 14.19
C LEU A 144 7.69 11.03 15.48
N TYR A 145 7.50 10.36 16.60
CA TYR A 145 7.69 10.95 17.93
C TYR A 145 8.89 10.29 18.61
N ASN A 146 9.82 11.09 19.08
CA ASN A 146 10.94 10.64 19.87
C ASN A 146 11.15 11.59 21.05
N ASN A 147 11.09 11.07 22.28
CA ASN A 147 11.37 11.83 23.53
C ASN A 147 10.64 13.18 23.61
N GLY A 148 9.38 13.24 23.15
CA GLY A 148 8.58 14.48 23.17
C GLY A 148 8.82 15.41 21.97
N TYR A 149 9.70 15.06 21.05
CA TYR A 149 9.91 15.81 19.80
C TYR A 149 9.16 15.15 18.65
N GLN A 150 8.57 15.97 17.81
CA GLN A 150 7.87 15.55 16.61
C GLN A 150 8.77 15.77 15.39
N TYR A 151 8.97 14.71 14.62
CA TYR A 151 9.67 14.77 13.34
C TYR A 151 8.70 14.42 12.22
N ALA A 152 8.58 15.26 11.22
CA ALA A 152 7.78 14.98 10.04
C ALA A 152 8.69 14.73 8.84
N LYS A 153 8.56 13.58 8.21
CA LYS A 153 9.18 13.28 6.92
C LYS A 153 8.13 13.38 5.83
N THR A 154 8.46 14.04 4.74
CA THR A 154 7.50 14.39 3.70
C THR A 154 8.05 14.04 2.33
N GLY A 155 7.36 13.15 1.61
CA GLY A 155 7.54 12.97 0.18
C GLY A 155 6.43 13.68 -0.61
N THR A 156 6.78 14.31 -1.72
CA THR A 156 5.81 14.89 -2.65
C THR A 156 6.08 14.39 -4.06
N PHE A 157 5.10 13.75 -4.66
CA PHE A 157 5.20 13.11 -5.95
C PHE A 157 4.21 13.75 -6.93
N MET A 158 4.70 14.23 -8.07
CA MET A 158 3.87 14.82 -9.12
C MET A 158 3.47 13.76 -10.15
N HIS A 159 2.18 13.55 -10.32
CA HIS A 159 1.68 12.66 -11.38
C HIS A 159 0.38 13.19 -11.99
N PRO A 160 0.44 13.88 -13.13
CA PRO A 160 -0.69 14.63 -13.67
C PRO A 160 -1.85 13.77 -14.18
N THR A 161 -1.65 12.48 -14.45
CA THR A 161 -2.69 11.61 -15.01
C THR A 161 -3.70 11.12 -13.97
N LEU A 162 -3.42 11.18 -12.68
CA LEU A 162 -4.30 10.67 -11.62
C LEU A 162 -5.66 11.38 -11.55
N THR A 163 -5.80 12.54 -12.19
CA THR A 163 -7.04 13.32 -12.21
C THR A 163 -7.84 13.18 -13.51
N ASP A 164 -7.53 12.20 -14.34
CA ASP A 164 -8.18 12.00 -15.66
C ASP A 164 -9.54 11.28 -15.60
N GLY A 165 -9.98 10.91 -14.39
CA GLY A 165 -11.25 10.22 -14.15
C GLY A 165 -11.23 8.72 -14.44
N LYS A 166 -10.06 8.13 -14.67
CA LYS A 166 -9.88 6.68 -14.84
C LYS A 166 -9.41 6.00 -13.57
N TRP A 167 -9.46 4.68 -13.58
CA TRP A 167 -8.82 3.85 -12.57
C TRP A 167 -7.31 3.85 -12.74
N HIS A 168 -6.60 4.18 -11.67
CA HIS A 168 -5.16 4.10 -11.58
C HIS A 168 -4.75 3.27 -10.37
N HIS A 169 -3.77 2.42 -10.56
CA HIS A 169 -3.11 1.72 -9.49
C HIS A 169 -2.04 2.61 -8.87
N VAL A 170 -2.08 2.77 -7.57
CA VAL A 170 -1.07 3.51 -6.81
C VAL A 170 -0.47 2.60 -5.76
N ALA A 171 0.85 2.51 -5.73
CA ALA A 171 1.55 1.82 -4.67
C ALA A 171 2.69 2.66 -4.11
N LEU A 172 2.85 2.61 -2.80
CA LEU A 172 3.92 3.24 -2.06
C LEU A 172 4.70 2.15 -1.34
N THR A 173 6.00 2.03 -1.60
CA THR A 173 6.88 1.16 -0.83
C THR A 173 7.84 2.00 0.00
N SER A 174 8.10 1.57 1.22
CA SER A 174 9.09 2.20 2.09
C SER A 174 10.09 1.15 2.53
N ASP A 175 11.34 1.36 2.15
CA ASP A 175 12.49 0.53 2.55
C ASP A 175 13.26 1.26 3.64
N PHE A 176 13.23 0.69 4.84
CA PHE A 176 14.00 1.18 5.96
C PHE A 176 15.27 0.37 6.12
N ASN A 177 16.42 1.04 6.03
CA ASN A 177 17.70 0.37 6.18
C ASN A 177 17.91 -0.10 7.63
N LYS A 178 17.55 -1.34 7.90
CA LYS A 178 17.66 -1.97 9.23
C LYS A 178 19.09 -2.22 9.69
N THR A 179 20.07 -2.11 8.80
CA THR A 179 21.49 -2.32 9.13
C THR A 179 22.14 -1.05 9.66
N THR A 180 21.85 0.06 9.03
CA THR A 180 22.45 1.36 9.38
C THR A 180 21.52 2.27 10.16
N TYR A 181 20.21 2.01 10.09
CA TYR A 181 19.14 2.89 10.61
C TYR A 181 19.25 4.34 10.11
N ALA A 182 19.95 4.54 9.00
CA ALA A 182 20.35 5.86 8.54
C ALA A 182 19.40 6.45 7.50
N THR A 183 18.76 5.60 6.68
CA THR A 183 17.95 6.08 5.55
C THR A 183 16.61 5.34 5.43
N ILE A 184 15.62 6.06 4.92
CA ILE A 184 14.34 5.53 4.44
C ILE A 184 14.24 5.88 2.97
N THR A 185 14.04 4.88 2.12
CA THR A 185 13.77 5.09 0.70
C THR A 185 12.31 4.78 0.42
N THR A 186 11.58 5.79 -0.05
CA THR A 186 10.17 5.66 -0.43
C THR A 186 10.05 5.72 -1.94
N ASN A 187 9.45 4.68 -2.53
CA ASN A 187 9.18 4.62 -3.96
C ASN A 187 7.68 4.76 -4.21
N LEU A 188 7.31 5.59 -5.17
CA LEU A 188 5.96 5.69 -5.69
C LEU A 188 5.85 4.98 -7.02
N TYR A 189 4.83 4.13 -7.14
CA TYR A 189 4.45 3.47 -8.37
C TYR A 189 3.05 3.93 -8.79
N VAL A 190 2.88 4.17 -10.09
CA VAL A 190 1.60 4.41 -10.72
C VAL A 190 1.46 3.44 -11.89
N ASP A 191 0.32 2.74 -11.97
CA ASP A 191 0.03 1.75 -13.00
C ASP A 191 1.14 0.71 -13.19
N GLY A 192 1.68 0.23 -12.05
CA GLY A 192 2.74 -0.76 -11.99
C GLY A 192 4.13 -0.26 -12.40
N GLN A 193 4.30 1.04 -12.66
CA GLN A 193 5.57 1.65 -13.04
C GLN A 193 6.12 2.53 -11.92
N LEU A 194 7.42 2.42 -11.65
CA LEU A 194 8.10 3.34 -10.74
C LEU A 194 8.11 4.75 -11.36
N VAL A 195 7.53 5.71 -10.65
CA VAL A 195 7.41 7.09 -11.14
C VAL A 195 8.24 8.09 -10.33
N ASP A 196 8.53 7.79 -9.07
CA ASP A 196 9.36 8.65 -8.25
C ASP A 196 10.01 7.91 -7.07
N VAL A 197 11.13 8.44 -6.59
CA VAL A 197 11.90 7.91 -5.46
C VAL A 197 12.31 9.07 -4.55
N VAL A 198 11.99 8.95 -3.27
CA VAL A 198 12.45 9.89 -2.24
C VAL A 198 13.29 9.13 -1.22
N THR A 199 14.55 9.52 -1.07
CA THR A 199 15.42 9.00 -0.03
C THR A 199 15.65 10.08 1.01
N GLU A 200 15.38 9.77 2.26
CA GLU A 200 15.52 10.67 3.37
C GLU A 200 16.42 10.09 4.47
N ASP A 201 17.07 10.98 5.18
CA ASP A 201 17.83 10.63 6.37
C ASP A 201 16.88 10.13 7.46
N ALA A 202 17.08 8.93 7.95
CA ALA A 202 16.28 8.31 8.99
C ALA A 202 16.76 8.66 10.41
N ASN A 203 17.94 9.27 10.53
CA ASN A 203 18.44 9.76 11.82
C ASN A 203 17.51 10.87 12.37
N PRO A 204 17.01 10.81 13.61
CA PRO A 204 17.59 10.16 14.78
C PRO A 204 16.83 8.91 15.29
N PHE A 205 16.34 8.05 14.44
CA PHE A 205 15.47 6.95 14.86
C PHE A 205 16.28 5.72 15.27
N SER A 206 16.03 5.23 16.47
CA SER A 206 16.59 3.98 16.98
C SER A 206 15.71 2.80 16.60
N GLU A 207 16.26 1.58 16.72
CA GLU A 207 15.53 0.33 16.49
C GLU A 207 14.25 0.23 17.33
N ALA A 208 14.27 0.74 18.56
CA ALA A 208 13.13 0.75 19.48
C ALA A 208 11.94 1.57 18.97
N GLU A 209 12.19 2.54 18.08
CA GLU A 209 11.18 3.41 17.51
C GLU A 209 10.60 2.89 16.19
N THR A 210 11.22 1.84 15.64
CA THR A 210 10.75 1.14 14.44
C THR A 210 9.81 -0.02 14.78
N SER A 211 9.76 -0.43 16.05
CA SER A 211 8.91 -1.52 16.53
C SER A 211 7.62 -0.95 17.14
N GLY A 212 6.59 -0.80 16.36
CA GLY A 212 5.15 -0.76 16.68
C GLY A 212 4.60 -0.13 17.96
N ASN A 213 5.41 0.23 18.90
CA ASN A 213 4.99 0.74 20.20
C ASN A 213 4.73 2.25 20.24
N SER A 214 4.93 2.95 19.13
CA SER A 214 4.78 4.42 19.06
C SER A 214 3.33 4.87 18.88
N TYR A 215 2.44 3.94 18.56
CA TYR A 215 1.03 4.25 18.36
C TYR A 215 0.28 4.11 19.67
N GLY A 216 -0.07 5.23 20.30
CA GLY A 216 -0.87 5.23 21.52
C GLY A 216 -2.20 4.47 21.37
N SER A 217 -2.77 4.05 22.49
CA SER A 217 -4.08 3.40 22.51
C SER A 217 -5.13 4.26 21.79
N GLY A 218 -6.00 3.62 20.99
CA GLY A 218 -7.03 4.30 20.22
C GLY A 218 -6.59 4.87 18.87
N THR A 219 -5.40 4.51 18.37
CA THR A 219 -5.00 4.81 16.99
C THR A 219 -5.92 4.12 16.00
N LYS A 220 -6.35 4.85 14.98
CA LYS A 220 -7.24 4.38 13.91
C LYS A 220 -6.61 4.68 12.55
N PHE A 221 -6.84 3.78 11.61
CA PHE A 221 -6.66 4.08 10.20
C PHE A 221 -7.98 4.58 9.63
N ILE A 222 -7.95 5.66 8.88
CA ILE A 222 -9.13 6.28 8.28
C ILE A 222 -8.82 6.60 6.81
N MET A 223 -9.68 6.17 5.91
CA MET A 223 -9.65 6.49 4.50
C MET A 223 -10.83 7.39 4.16
N GLY A 224 -10.57 8.52 3.49
CA GLY A 224 -11.57 9.56 3.26
C GLY A 224 -11.98 10.28 4.53
N GLY A 225 -13.17 10.87 4.51
CA GLY A 225 -13.71 11.59 5.67
C GLY A 225 -12.88 12.82 6.09
N SER A 226 -13.37 13.52 7.09
CA SER A 226 -12.63 14.64 7.70
C SER A 226 -12.61 14.45 9.21
N VAL A 227 -11.47 14.70 9.82
CA VAL A 227 -11.28 14.56 11.27
C VAL A 227 -10.75 15.88 11.84
N LYS A 228 -11.38 16.33 12.92
CA LYS A 228 -10.88 17.45 13.71
C LYS A 228 -9.86 16.92 14.73
N LEU A 229 -8.65 17.43 14.64
CA LEU A 229 -7.58 17.10 15.57
C LEU A 229 -7.75 17.87 16.89
N SER A 230 -7.09 17.43 17.95
CA SER A 230 -7.15 18.06 19.26
C SER A 230 -6.58 19.49 19.28
N ASN A 231 -5.67 19.83 18.35
CA ASN A 231 -5.14 21.20 18.16
C ASN A 231 -6.06 22.10 17.31
N SER A 232 -7.32 21.72 17.09
CA SER A 232 -8.31 22.41 16.26
C SER A 232 -8.05 22.39 14.74
N ASN A 233 -6.98 21.80 14.25
CA ASN A 233 -6.77 21.58 12.84
C ASN A 233 -7.74 20.50 12.32
N THR A 234 -8.14 20.61 11.06
CA THR A 234 -9.01 19.64 10.41
C THR A 234 -8.25 18.96 9.27
N LEU A 235 -8.18 17.64 9.32
CA LEU A 235 -7.80 16.82 8.18
C LEU A 235 -9.03 16.66 7.31
N ASN A 236 -8.98 17.20 6.09
CA ASN A 236 -10.07 17.08 5.16
C ASN A 236 -9.86 15.85 4.29
N GLY A 237 -10.86 14.98 4.20
CA GLY A 237 -10.87 13.84 3.29
C GLY A 237 -11.01 14.24 1.83
N THR A 238 -10.86 13.29 0.95
CA THR A 238 -10.98 13.43 -0.50
C THR A 238 -12.33 12.91 -1.02
N ASN A 239 -12.66 13.24 -2.26
CA ASN A 239 -13.69 12.55 -3.05
C ASN A 239 -12.97 11.59 -3.99
N MET A 240 -13.19 10.29 -3.83
CA MET A 240 -12.63 9.27 -4.73
C MET A 240 -13.33 7.93 -4.57
N ALA A 241 -13.17 7.06 -5.54
CA ALA A 241 -13.45 5.65 -5.38
C ALA A 241 -12.14 4.90 -5.10
N VAL A 242 -12.18 3.91 -4.22
CA VAL A 242 -11.04 3.05 -3.87
C VAL A 242 -11.45 1.61 -3.99
N ASP A 243 -10.58 0.82 -4.58
CA ASP A 243 -10.73 -0.62 -4.76
C ASP A 243 -9.44 -1.33 -4.37
N ASN A 244 -9.55 -2.55 -3.92
CA ASN A 244 -8.43 -3.45 -3.69
C ASN A 244 -7.29 -2.81 -2.86
N PHE A 245 -7.63 -2.26 -1.69
CA PHE A 245 -6.64 -1.68 -0.80
C PHE A 245 -5.93 -2.74 0.03
N CYS A 246 -4.61 -2.82 -0.06
CA CYS A 246 -3.83 -3.75 0.74
C CYS A 246 -2.60 -3.10 1.38
N VAL A 247 -2.16 -3.67 2.49
CA VAL A 247 -0.94 -3.29 3.20
C VAL A 247 -0.09 -4.53 3.47
N TYR A 248 1.19 -4.43 3.15
CA TYR A 248 2.25 -5.31 3.61
C TYR A 248 2.98 -4.55 4.71
N ASP A 249 2.70 -4.90 5.95
CA ASP A 249 3.39 -4.35 7.11
C ASP A 249 4.64 -5.17 7.38
N THR A 250 5.79 -4.53 7.58
CA THR A 250 7.13 -5.14 7.71
C THR A 250 7.77 -5.65 6.41
N ARG A 251 7.19 -5.34 5.25
CA ARG A 251 7.72 -5.75 3.95
C ARG A 251 7.54 -4.68 2.88
N HIS A 252 8.63 -4.25 2.26
CA HIS A 252 8.58 -3.49 1.01
C HIS A 252 8.63 -4.45 -0.19
N LEU A 253 7.72 -4.26 -1.14
CA LEU A 253 7.64 -5.05 -2.35
C LEU A 253 8.59 -4.50 -3.42
N SER A 254 9.16 -5.41 -4.19
CA SER A 254 9.94 -5.08 -5.39
C SER A 254 9.07 -4.55 -6.52
N ALA A 255 9.68 -3.88 -7.49
CA ALA A 255 8.98 -3.38 -8.68
C ALA A 255 8.24 -4.49 -9.45
N SER A 256 8.80 -5.71 -9.50
CA SER A 256 8.15 -6.85 -10.16
C SER A 256 6.92 -7.35 -9.40
N GLU A 257 6.95 -7.30 -8.07
CA GLU A 257 5.80 -7.66 -7.23
C GLU A 257 4.69 -6.61 -7.34
N ILE A 258 5.03 -5.31 -7.34
CA ILE A 258 4.06 -4.23 -7.60
C ILE A 258 3.42 -4.39 -8.98
N LYS A 259 4.23 -4.72 -10.00
CA LYS A 259 3.71 -5.00 -11.35
C LYS A 259 2.74 -6.18 -11.36
N SER A 260 3.01 -7.22 -10.56
CA SER A 260 2.11 -8.38 -10.44
C SER A 260 0.76 -8.02 -9.83
N ILE A 261 0.75 -7.17 -8.79
CA ILE A 261 -0.50 -6.66 -8.20
C ILE A 261 -1.30 -5.84 -9.22
N TYR A 262 -0.63 -4.93 -9.94
CA TYR A 262 -1.25 -4.14 -11.01
C TYR A 262 -1.87 -5.02 -12.10
N ASP A 263 -1.13 -6.01 -12.60
CA ASP A 263 -1.60 -6.90 -13.68
C ASP A 263 -2.78 -7.79 -13.23
N ALA A 264 -2.82 -8.15 -11.95
CA ALA A 264 -3.95 -8.87 -11.34
C ALA A 264 -5.19 -7.99 -11.12
N LYS A 265 -5.06 -6.68 -11.20
CA LYS A 265 -6.08 -5.72 -10.77
C LYS A 265 -6.50 -5.91 -9.31
N GLN A 266 -5.51 -6.18 -8.48
CA GLN A 266 -5.66 -6.33 -7.03
C GLN A 266 -4.94 -5.23 -6.26
#